data_e87f4ba785277ef44aada22b224ae1c9
#
_entry.id   e87f4ba785277ef44aada22b224ae1c9
#
_cell.length_a   1.000
_cell.length_b   1.000
_cell.length_c   1.000
_cell.angle_alpha   90.00
_cell.angle_beta   90.00
_cell.angle_gamma   90.00
#
_symmetry.space_group_name_H-M   'P 1'
#
loop_
_entity.id
_entity.type
_entity.pdbx_description
1 polymer ?
#
loop_
_entity_poly.entity_id
_entity_poly.type
_entity_poly.pdbx_seq_one_letter_code
_entity_poly.pdbx_strand_id
1 'polypeptide(L)'
;MAELSLDLDRSSPVPLYFQVSRQIEAAIERGDLEPGDRLENEIGLADRWGLSRPTMRRAIEELVGKGLLVRRRGIGTQVVHGRVKRKIELTSLFDDLARSGQRPGTEVLVHETVPADGHVAERLGVPAGTGVVHLERLRSSDGEPLAVMRNWLPTALAGSFSTEQLRSKGLYELIRATGVHLRVASQRIGARGASAAEAKLLGVRRGAPLLTMERTTYDGSGRAVELGVHAYQAETYSIEMTVVGR
;
A
#
# COMPACT_ATOMS: atom_id res chain seq x y z
N MET A 1 13.64 24.47 -6.40
CA MET A 1 12.22 24.56 -5.94
C MET A 1 11.38 24.16 -7.13
N ALA A 2 10.57 23.12 -7.00
CA ALA A 2 9.68 22.69 -8.06
C ALA A 2 8.61 23.77 -8.30
N GLU A 3 8.44 24.16 -9.58
CA GLU A 3 7.46 25.17 -9.98
C GLU A 3 6.10 24.49 -10.13
N LEU A 4 5.32 24.47 -9.05
CA LEU A 4 3.99 23.89 -9.03
C LEU A 4 2.97 24.87 -9.62
N SER A 5 2.31 24.51 -10.71
CA SER A 5 1.16 25.23 -11.27
C SER A 5 -0.14 24.58 -10.81
N LEU A 6 -1.06 25.35 -10.22
CA LEU A 6 -2.39 24.88 -9.84
C LEU A 6 -3.45 25.48 -10.76
N ASP A 7 -4.39 24.67 -11.19
CA ASP A 7 -5.61 25.10 -11.89
C ASP A 7 -6.80 25.06 -10.91
N LEU A 8 -7.27 26.23 -10.50
CA LEU A 8 -8.29 26.39 -9.46
C LEU A 8 -9.60 26.94 -10.05
N ASP A 9 -10.64 26.11 -9.99
CA ASP A 9 -12.00 26.52 -10.36
C ASP A 9 -12.70 27.17 -9.16
N ARG A 10 -12.81 28.52 -9.18
CA ARG A 10 -13.48 29.29 -8.14
C ARG A 10 -15.01 29.23 -8.23
N SER A 11 -15.55 28.76 -9.35
CA SER A 11 -16.99 28.59 -9.58
C SER A 11 -17.50 27.23 -9.12
N SER A 12 -16.58 26.28 -8.89
CA SER A 12 -16.89 24.93 -8.43
C SER A 12 -17.48 24.91 -7.01
N PRO A 13 -18.47 24.04 -6.72
CA PRO A 13 -18.92 23.80 -5.34
C PRO A 13 -17.86 23.14 -4.45
N VAL A 14 -16.75 22.66 -5.04
CA VAL A 14 -15.63 22.05 -4.30
C VAL A 14 -14.80 23.13 -3.63
N PRO A 15 -14.63 23.09 -2.28
CA PRO A 15 -13.87 24.12 -1.57
C PRO A 15 -12.43 24.28 -2.09
N LEU A 16 -11.96 25.51 -2.21
CA LEU A 16 -10.63 25.80 -2.77
C LEU A 16 -9.48 25.09 -2.02
N TYR A 17 -9.55 24.98 -0.68
CA TYR A 17 -8.52 24.26 0.07
C TYR A 17 -8.44 22.79 -0.37
N PHE A 18 -9.57 22.17 -0.69
CA PHE A 18 -9.63 20.78 -1.13
C PHE A 18 -9.08 20.64 -2.56
N GLN A 19 -9.40 21.58 -3.47
CA GLN A 19 -8.81 21.60 -4.82
C GLN A 19 -7.28 21.71 -4.76
N VAL A 20 -6.76 22.61 -3.89
CA VAL A 20 -5.32 22.77 -3.66
C VAL A 20 -4.70 21.49 -3.12
N SER A 21 -5.26 20.90 -2.06
CA SER A 21 -4.70 19.69 -1.46
C SER A 21 -4.66 18.52 -2.45
N ARG A 22 -5.72 18.36 -3.26
CA ARG A 22 -5.79 17.31 -4.30
C ARG A 22 -4.76 17.51 -5.41
N GLN A 23 -4.51 18.74 -5.85
CA GLN A 23 -3.54 19.00 -6.91
C GLN A 23 -2.09 18.85 -6.43
N ILE A 24 -1.79 19.25 -5.18
CA ILE A 24 -0.47 19.00 -4.57
C ILE A 24 -0.28 17.48 -4.36
N GLU A 25 -1.28 16.77 -3.86
CA GLU A 25 -1.26 15.30 -3.72
C GLU A 25 -0.97 14.62 -5.06
N ALA A 26 -1.68 15.02 -6.13
CA ALA A 26 -1.45 14.50 -7.47
C ALA A 26 -0.05 14.84 -8.02
N ALA A 27 0.52 16.01 -7.68
CA ALA A 27 1.88 16.37 -8.07
C ALA A 27 2.94 15.50 -7.34
N ILE A 28 2.70 15.17 -6.07
CA ILE A 28 3.55 14.21 -5.33
C ILE A 28 3.43 12.80 -5.94
N GLU A 29 2.21 12.38 -6.28
CA GLU A 29 1.97 11.07 -6.89
C GLU A 29 2.60 10.93 -8.29
N ARG A 30 2.65 12.00 -9.08
CA ARG A 30 3.32 12.03 -10.41
C ARG A 30 4.83 12.19 -10.33
N GLY A 31 5.38 12.50 -9.14
CA GLY A 31 6.81 12.79 -8.98
C GLY A 31 7.24 14.22 -9.37
N ASP A 32 6.29 15.12 -9.63
CA ASP A 32 6.58 16.55 -9.87
C ASP A 32 7.12 17.22 -8.58
N LEU A 33 6.77 16.65 -7.43
CA LEU A 33 7.27 16.97 -6.10
C LEU A 33 7.87 15.70 -5.50
N GLU A 34 9.18 15.69 -5.33
CA GLU A 34 9.91 14.54 -4.80
C GLU A 34 10.04 14.59 -3.26
N PRO A 35 10.18 13.43 -2.59
CA PRO A 35 10.50 13.40 -1.17
C PRO A 35 11.77 14.17 -0.86
N GLY A 36 11.69 15.05 0.13
CA GLY A 36 12.77 15.99 0.45
C GLY A 36 12.59 17.38 -0.14
N ASP A 37 11.73 17.54 -1.15
CA ASP A 37 11.44 18.86 -1.71
C ASP A 37 10.79 19.78 -0.68
N ARG A 38 11.19 21.05 -0.73
CA ARG A 38 10.63 22.08 0.13
C ARG A 38 9.57 22.85 -0.63
N LEU A 39 8.39 22.90 -0.05
CA LEU A 39 7.37 23.85 -0.49
C LEU A 39 7.72 25.25 -0.03
N GLU A 40 7.39 26.22 -0.84
CA GLU A 40 7.38 27.62 -0.43
C GLU A 40 6.51 27.81 0.82
N ASN A 41 6.77 28.85 1.61
CA ASN A 41 5.97 29.10 2.80
C ASN A 41 4.50 29.38 2.44
N GLU A 42 3.60 29.12 3.40
CA GLU A 42 2.14 29.25 3.20
C GLU A 42 1.71 30.63 2.71
N ILE A 43 2.47 31.70 3.06
CA ILE A 43 2.19 33.06 2.65
C ILE A 43 2.52 33.24 1.16
N GLY A 44 3.72 32.84 0.75
CA GLY A 44 4.12 32.93 -0.66
C GLY A 44 3.26 32.08 -1.59
N LEU A 45 2.88 30.85 -1.15
CA LEU A 45 1.95 30.01 -1.89
C LEU A 45 0.55 30.63 -1.99
N ALA A 46 0.06 31.24 -0.91
CA ALA A 46 -1.24 31.92 -0.90
C ALA A 46 -1.24 33.12 -1.87
N ASP A 47 -0.19 33.94 -1.82
CA ASP A 47 -0.05 35.12 -2.69
C ASP A 47 0.09 34.69 -4.16
N ARG A 48 0.89 33.65 -4.47
CA ARG A 48 1.11 33.14 -5.84
C ARG A 48 -0.19 32.66 -6.50
N TRP A 49 -1.06 31.98 -5.75
CA TRP A 49 -2.30 31.40 -6.28
C TRP A 49 -3.55 32.26 -5.99
N GLY A 50 -3.35 33.44 -5.43
CA GLY A 50 -4.44 34.38 -5.12
C GLY A 50 -5.44 33.82 -4.11
N LEU A 51 -4.95 33.10 -3.10
CA LEU A 51 -5.75 32.44 -2.08
C LEU A 51 -5.61 33.16 -0.73
N SER A 52 -6.60 32.98 0.15
CA SER A 52 -6.45 33.43 1.53
C SER A 52 -5.46 32.52 2.29
N ARG A 53 -4.71 33.11 3.24
CA ARG A 53 -3.80 32.35 4.12
C ARG A 53 -4.50 31.21 4.87
N PRO A 54 -5.73 31.41 5.43
CA PRO A 54 -6.47 30.29 6.05
C PRO A 54 -6.77 29.15 5.08
N THR A 55 -7.11 29.45 3.80
CA THR A 55 -7.37 28.44 2.77
C THR A 55 -6.11 27.62 2.49
N MET A 56 -4.96 28.28 2.29
CA MET A 56 -3.69 27.60 2.06
C MET A 56 -3.27 26.78 3.26
N ARG A 57 -3.35 27.36 4.47
CA ARG A 57 -3.04 26.66 5.70
C ARG A 57 -3.85 25.38 5.88
N ARG A 58 -5.16 25.42 5.61
CA ARG A 58 -6.04 24.25 5.69
C ARG A 58 -5.67 23.17 4.66
N ALA A 59 -5.31 23.57 3.43
CA ALA A 59 -4.82 22.64 2.43
C ALA A 59 -3.54 21.92 2.86
N ILE A 60 -2.57 22.67 3.42
CA ILE A 60 -1.33 22.09 3.94
C ILE A 60 -1.59 21.21 5.17
N GLU A 61 -2.50 21.60 6.08
CA GLU A 61 -2.88 20.79 7.25
C GLU A 61 -3.50 19.44 6.83
N GLU A 62 -4.32 19.43 5.78
CA GLU A 62 -4.86 18.20 5.21
C GLU A 62 -3.76 17.27 4.68
N LEU A 63 -2.79 17.81 3.93
CA LEU A 63 -1.66 17.05 3.40
C LEU A 63 -0.70 16.56 4.49
N VAL A 64 -0.51 17.34 5.56
CA VAL A 64 0.23 16.90 6.75
C VAL A 64 -0.52 15.78 7.48
N GLY A 65 -1.84 15.90 7.63
CA GLY A 65 -2.69 14.85 8.19
C GLY A 65 -2.65 13.55 7.38
N LYS A 66 -2.51 13.65 6.06
CA LYS A 66 -2.30 12.52 5.14
C LYS A 66 -0.87 11.97 5.18
N GLY A 67 0.07 12.62 5.89
CA GLY A 67 1.49 12.21 5.94
C GLY A 67 2.25 12.41 4.63
N LEU A 68 1.76 13.26 3.74
CA LEU A 68 2.43 13.64 2.48
C LEU A 68 3.39 14.80 2.69
N LEU A 69 3.13 15.63 3.69
CA LEU A 69 3.96 16.77 4.06
C LEU A 69 4.32 16.70 5.55
N VAL A 70 5.45 17.29 5.92
CA VAL A 70 5.86 17.51 7.31
C VAL A 70 6.26 18.95 7.53
N ARG A 71 5.82 19.56 8.64
CA ARG A 71 6.31 20.87 9.08
C ARG A 71 7.54 20.70 9.95
N ARG A 72 8.66 21.28 9.55
CA ARG A 72 9.90 21.29 10.35
C ARG A 72 10.24 22.71 10.78
N ARG A 73 10.37 22.92 12.09
CA ARG A 73 10.73 24.24 12.63
C ARG A 73 12.07 24.72 12.06
N GLY A 74 12.09 25.93 11.50
CA GLY A 74 13.28 26.53 10.86
C GLY A 74 13.57 26.04 9.44
N ILE A 75 12.90 24.99 8.95
CA ILE A 75 13.13 24.44 7.61
C ILE A 75 11.94 24.72 6.69
N GLY A 76 10.70 24.71 7.23
CA GLY A 76 9.46 24.90 6.46
C GLY A 76 8.69 23.62 6.28
N THR A 77 7.82 23.60 5.26
CA THR A 77 7.04 22.43 4.87
C THR A 77 7.79 21.64 3.81
N GLN A 78 7.95 20.35 4.06
CA GLN A 78 8.73 19.45 3.20
C GLN A 78 7.89 18.25 2.78
N VAL A 79 8.03 17.82 1.53
CA VAL A 79 7.48 16.56 1.03
C VAL A 79 8.19 15.41 1.72
N VAL A 80 7.44 14.47 2.24
CA VAL A 80 7.98 13.24 2.82
C VAL A 80 7.70 12.08 1.88
N HIS A 81 8.47 10.99 2.00
CA HIS A 81 8.15 9.75 1.33
C HIS A 81 6.70 9.39 1.64
N GLY A 82 5.84 9.45 0.64
CA GLY A 82 4.45 9.10 0.80
C GLY A 82 4.38 7.68 1.33
N ARG A 83 3.73 7.49 2.50
CA ARG A 83 3.38 6.13 2.92
C ARG A 83 2.57 5.52 1.80
N VAL A 84 2.90 4.29 1.43
CA VAL A 84 2.06 3.54 0.50
C VAL A 84 0.67 3.42 1.11
N LYS A 85 -0.28 4.17 0.54
CA LYS A 85 -1.66 4.21 1.02
C LYS A 85 -2.44 3.13 0.29
N ARG A 86 -2.89 2.13 1.00
CA ARG A 86 -3.76 1.11 0.44
C ARG A 86 -5.21 1.41 0.78
N LYS A 87 -6.02 1.75 -0.22
CA LYS A 87 -7.48 1.64 -0.10
C LYS A 87 -7.84 0.17 0.15
N ILE A 88 -8.87 -0.08 0.98
CA ILE A 88 -9.34 -1.44 1.21
C ILE A 88 -10.13 -1.89 -0.02
N GLU A 89 -9.41 -2.31 -1.04
CA GLU A 89 -9.93 -2.95 -2.25
C GLU A 89 -9.31 -4.35 -2.37
N LEU A 90 -9.98 -5.24 -3.10
CA LEU A 90 -9.44 -6.56 -3.46
C LEU A 90 -8.39 -6.45 -4.58
N THR A 91 -7.31 -5.74 -4.27
CA THR A 91 -6.15 -5.52 -5.13
C THR A 91 -4.90 -6.10 -4.50
N SER A 92 -3.88 -6.40 -5.30
CA SER A 92 -2.58 -6.78 -4.78
C SER A 92 -1.75 -5.54 -4.45
N LEU A 93 -0.81 -5.67 -3.51
CA LEU A 93 0.14 -4.59 -3.22
C LEU A 93 0.95 -4.18 -4.47
N PHE A 94 1.21 -5.12 -5.38
CA PHE A 94 1.88 -4.87 -6.66
C PHE A 94 1.09 -3.88 -7.52
N ASP A 95 -0.22 -4.15 -7.68
CA ASP A 95 -1.10 -3.29 -8.48
C ASP A 95 -1.30 -1.92 -7.83
N ASP A 96 -1.33 -1.88 -6.49
CA ASP A 96 -1.51 -0.63 -5.74
C ASP A 96 -0.28 0.28 -5.89
N LEU A 97 0.94 -0.29 -5.80
CA LEU A 97 2.19 0.42 -6.04
C LEU A 97 2.27 0.93 -7.48
N ALA A 98 2.00 0.08 -8.47
CA ALA A 98 2.02 0.48 -9.88
C ALA A 98 1.02 1.60 -10.20
N ARG A 99 -0.19 1.54 -9.62
CA ARG A 99 -1.21 2.61 -9.79
C ARG A 99 -0.84 3.92 -9.11
N SER A 100 -0.07 3.88 -8.05
CA SER A 100 0.44 5.09 -7.39
C SER A 100 1.71 5.65 -8.03
N GLY A 101 2.12 5.14 -9.20
CA GLY A 101 3.29 5.61 -9.92
C GLY A 101 4.63 5.09 -9.39
N GLN A 102 4.60 4.22 -8.39
CA GLN A 102 5.79 3.58 -7.83
C GLN A 102 6.19 2.36 -8.65
N ARG A 103 7.46 1.97 -8.60
CA ARG A 103 7.99 0.78 -9.28
C ARG A 103 7.99 -0.42 -8.31
N PRO A 104 6.99 -1.33 -8.40
CA PRO A 104 6.95 -2.50 -7.55
C PRO A 104 8.05 -3.49 -7.93
N GLY A 105 8.81 -3.96 -6.95
CA GLY A 105 9.73 -5.08 -7.08
C GLY A 105 9.22 -6.31 -6.32
N THR A 106 9.57 -7.51 -6.79
CA THR A 106 9.27 -8.77 -6.11
C THR A 106 10.49 -9.69 -6.13
N GLU A 107 10.92 -10.09 -4.95
CA GLU A 107 11.79 -11.25 -4.78
C GLU A 107 10.97 -12.42 -4.25
N VAL A 108 11.06 -13.58 -4.92
CA VAL A 108 10.41 -14.82 -4.46
C VAL A 108 11.41 -15.55 -3.57
N LEU A 109 11.10 -15.64 -2.29
CA LEU A 109 11.95 -16.27 -1.27
C LEU A 109 11.62 -17.76 -1.13
N VAL A 110 10.32 -18.10 -1.17
CA VAL A 110 9.82 -19.48 -1.09
C VAL A 110 8.71 -19.67 -2.13
N HIS A 111 8.74 -20.78 -2.84
CA HIS A 111 7.68 -21.24 -3.73
C HIS A 111 7.68 -22.76 -3.74
N GLU A 112 6.85 -23.37 -2.93
CA GLU A 112 6.82 -24.83 -2.73
C GLU A 112 5.40 -25.32 -2.43
N THR A 113 5.18 -26.63 -2.55
CA THR A 113 3.95 -27.28 -2.08
C THR A 113 4.21 -27.90 -0.72
N VAL A 114 3.38 -27.52 0.27
CA VAL A 114 3.48 -28.01 1.65
C VAL A 114 2.14 -28.57 2.12
N PRO A 115 2.11 -29.47 3.10
CA PRO A 115 0.87 -29.88 3.75
C PRO A 115 0.31 -28.69 4.56
N ALA A 116 -0.98 -28.42 4.42
CA ALA A 116 -1.67 -27.39 5.21
C ALA A 116 -1.65 -27.76 6.69
N ASP A 117 -1.08 -26.89 7.53
CA ASP A 117 -1.22 -26.99 8.98
C ASP A 117 -2.66 -26.67 9.44
N GLY A 118 -2.95 -26.83 10.74
CA GLY A 118 -4.30 -26.61 11.26
C GLY A 118 -4.86 -25.20 10.98
N HIS A 119 -4.02 -24.16 11.07
CA HIS A 119 -4.44 -22.80 10.82
C HIS A 119 -4.71 -22.54 9.32
N VAL A 120 -3.79 -22.95 8.44
CA VAL A 120 -3.95 -22.82 6.98
C VAL A 120 -5.16 -23.64 6.51
N ALA A 121 -5.31 -24.87 7.00
CA ALA A 121 -6.42 -25.75 6.67
C ALA A 121 -7.78 -25.14 7.05
N GLU A 122 -7.91 -24.62 8.27
CA GLU A 122 -9.11 -23.93 8.75
C GLU A 122 -9.45 -22.71 7.86
N ARG A 123 -8.45 -21.87 7.57
CA ARG A 123 -8.66 -20.64 6.78
C ARG A 123 -9.00 -20.91 5.32
N LEU A 124 -8.43 -21.96 4.74
CA LEU A 124 -8.73 -22.35 3.36
C LEU A 124 -9.95 -23.27 3.23
N GLY A 125 -10.49 -23.77 4.36
CA GLY A 125 -11.61 -24.70 4.36
C GLY A 125 -11.28 -26.06 3.76
N VAL A 126 -10.03 -26.55 3.96
CA VAL A 126 -9.55 -27.85 3.46
C VAL A 126 -9.17 -28.76 4.64
N PRO A 127 -9.13 -30.09 4.45
CA PRO A 127 -8.62 -31.00 5.47
C PRO A 127 -7.15 -30.67 5.83
N ALA A 128 -6.77 -30.81 7.11
CA ALA A 128 -5.38 -30.74 7.52
C ALA A 128 -4.51 -31.71 6.74
N GLY A 129 -3.30 -31.30 6.37
CA GLY A 129 -2.39 -32.12 5.55
C GLY A 129 -2.67 -32.05 4.04
N THR A 130 -3.75 -31.36 3.59
CA THR A 130 -3.96 -31.10 2.16
C THR A 130 -2.79 -30.33 1.57
N GLY A 131 -2.29 -30.72 0.40
CA GLY A 131 -1.23 -30.00 -0.30
C GLY A 131 -1.69 -28.60 -0.73
N VAL A 132 -0.95 -27.58 -0.31
CA VAL A 132 -1.17 -26.17 -0.68
C VAL A 132 0.13 -25.55 -1.17
N VAL A 133 0.05 -24.61 -2.09
CA VAL A 133 1.21 -23.81 -2.53
C VAL A 133 1.50 -22.75 -1.48
N HIS A 134 2.70 -22.79 -0.91
CA HIS A 134 3.24 -21.78 -0.01
C HIS A 134 4.16 -20.85 -0.79
N LEU A 135 3.88 -19.56 -0.70
CA LEU A 135 4.69 -18.48 -1.30
C LEU A 135 5.18 -17.55 -0.20
N GLU A 136 6.49 -17.29 -0.16
CA GLU A 136 7.03 -16.18 0.60
C GLU A 136 7.74 -15.21 -0.36
N ARG A 137 7.40 -13.92 -0.27
CA ARG A 137 7.92 -12.90 -1.17
C ARG A 137 8.31 -11.66 -0.39
N LEU A 138 9.44 -11.06 -0.78
CA LEU A 138 9.81 -9.71 -0.38
C LEU A 138 9.30 -8.75 -1.45
N ARG A 139 8.48 -7.81 -1.05
CA ARG A 139 7.96 -6.74 -1.89
C ARG A 139 8.74 -5.47 -1.63
N SER A 140 9.22 -4.83 -2.69
CA SER A 140 9.85 -3.51 -2.65
C SER A 140 9.04 -2.47 -3.41
N SER A 141 9.30 -1.21 -3.09
CA SER A 141 8.83 -0.02 -3.80
C SER A 141 10.04 0.82 -4.15
N ASP A 142 10.22 1.14 -5.43
CA ASP A 142 11.38 1.92 -5.92
C ASP A 142 12.76 1.39 -5.48
N GLY A 143 12.85 0.06 -5.31
CA GLY A 143 14.05 -0.63 -4.86
C GLY A 143 14.15 -0.83 -3.33
N GLU A 144 13.37 -0.11 -2.53
CA GLU A 144 13.39 -0.21 -1.07
C GLU A 144 12.44 -1.32 -0.57
N PRO A 145 12.90 -2.22 0.32
CA PRO A 145 12.06 -3.26 0.90
C PRO A 145 10.86 -2.66 1.65
N LEU A 146 9.67 -3.19 1.40
CA LEU A 146 8.41 -2.67 1.96
C LEU A 146 7.66 -3.69 2.81
N ALA A 147 7.56 -4.95 2.33
CA ALA A 147 6.76 -5.96 3.00
C ALA A 147 7.27 -7.38 2.78
N VAL A 148 7.17 -8.21 3.81
CA VAL A 148 7.26 -9.68 3.70
C VAL A 148 5.86 -10.23 3.59
N MET A 149 5.59 -11.00 2.52
CA MET A 149 4.27 -11.49 2.17
C MET A 149 4.27 -13.02 2.09
N ARG A 150 3.53 -13.68 2.98
CA ARG A 150 3.32 -15.13 2.97
C ARG A 150 1.91 -15.43 2.49
N ASN A 151 1.79 -16.35 1.54
CA ASN A 151 0.49 -16.72 1.00
C ASN A 151 0.41 -18.25 0.88
N TRP A 152 -0.78 -18.79 1.14
CA TRP A 152 -1.11 -20.19 0.91
C TRP A 152 -2.31 -20.25 -0.02
N LEU A 153 -2.20 -21.07 -1.07
CA LEU A 153 -3.24 -21.22 -2.09
C LEU A 153 -3.49 -22.71 -2.37
N PRO A 154 -4.72 -23.10 -2.74
CA PRO A 154 -4.99 -24.43 -3.24
C PRO A 154 -4.07 -24.79 -4.41
N THR A 155 -3.47 -25.98 -4.40
CA THR A 155 -2.55 -26.45 -5.45
C THR A 155 -3.23 -26.47 -6.82
N ALA A 156 -4.52 -26.80 -6.89
CA ALA A 156 -5.30 -26.77 -8.12
C ALA A 156 -5.35 -25.37 -8.78
N LEU A 157 -5.22 -24.30 -7.98
CA LEU A 157 -5.22 -22.92 -8.45
C LEU A 157 -3.81 -22.43 -8.81
N ALA A 158 -2.85 -22.64 -7.92
CA ALA A 158 -1.54 -21.99 -7.98
C ALA A 158 -0.38 -22.93 -8.35
N GLY A 159 -0.63 -24.23 -8.49
CA GLY A 159 0.42 -25.20 -8.79
C GLY A 159 1.12 -25.02 -10.15
N SER A 160 0.51 -24.25 -11.06
CA SER A 160 1.09 -23.92 -12.38
C SER A 160 1.77 -22.54 -12.44
N PHE A 161 1.76 -21.76 -11.34
CA PHE A 161 2.41 -20.45 -11.34
C PHE A 161 3.93 -20.62 -11.39
N SER A 162 4.58 -19.94 -12.33
CA SER A 162 6.04 -19.93 -12.39
C SER A 162 6.62 -18.84 -11.48
N THR A 163 7.85 -19.06 -11.01
CA THR A 163 8.58 -18.03 -10.23
C THR A 163 8.74 -16.73 -11.01
N GLU A 164 8.90 -16.80 -12.34
CA GLU A 164 8.98 -15.62 -13.23
C GLU A 164 7.67 -14.81 -13.23
N GLN A 165 6.54 -15.49 -13.36
CA GLN A 165 5.23 -14.84 -13.27
C GLN A 165 5.02 -14.19 -11.89
N LEU A 166 5.43 -14.85 -10.80
CA LEU A 166 5.32 -14.34 -9.43
C LEU A 166 6.23 -13.12 -9.17
N ARG A 167 7.34 -12.98 -9.93
CA ARG A 167 8.23 -11.80 -9.87
C ARG A 167 7.64 -10.62 -10.63
N SER A 168 7.05 -10.85 -11.79
CA SER A 168 6.66 -9.80 -12.74
C SER A 168 5.20 -9.34 -12.60
N LYS A 169 4.35 -10.10 -11.88
CA LYS A 169 2.90 -9.85 -11.80
C LYS A 169 2.37 -9.79 -10.37
N GLY A 170 1.23 -9.16 -10.20
CA GLY A 170 0.44 -9.21 -8.98
C GLY A 170 -0.16 -10.61 -8.76
N LEU A 171 -0.17 -11.11 -7.51
CA LEU A 171 -0.75 -12.43 -7.23
C LEU A 171 -2.22 -12.52 -7.66
N TYR A 172 -2.99 -11.46 -7.44
CA TYR A 172 -4.41 -11.44 -7.81
C TYR A 172 -4.63 -11.35 -9.32
N GLU A 173 -3.69 -10.78 -10.07
CA GLU A 173 -3.68 -10.86 -11.54
C GLU A 173 -3.53 -12.32 -12.00
N LEU A 174 -2.56 -13.05 -11.42
CA LEU A 174 -2.33 -14.47 -11.74
C LEU A 174 -3.55 -15.32 -11.37
N ILE A 175 -4.15 -15.09 -10.21
CA ILE A 175 -5.39 -15.81 -9.81
C ILE A 175 -6.52 -15.53 -10.80
N ARG A 176 -6.75 -14.27 -11.19
CA ARG A 176 -7.79 -13.93 -12.17
C ARG A 176 -7.53 -14.53 -13.54
N ALA A 177 -6.27 -14.67 -13.95
CA ALA A 177 -5.88 -15.29 -15.21
C ALA A 177 -6.27 -16.79 -15.28
N THR A 178 -6.49 -17.46 -14.14
CA THR A 178 -7.03 -18.83 -14.10
C THR A 178 -8.55 -18.90 -14.25
N GLY A 179 -9.24 -17.76 -14.44
CA GLY A 179 -10.70 -17.70 -14.51
C GLY A 179 -11.39 -17.54 -13.14
N VAL A 180 -10.64 -17.46 -12.05
CA VAL A 180 -11.19 -17.26 -10.70
C VAL A 180 -11.50 -15.79 -10.46
N HIS A 181 -12.77 -15.51 -10.12
CA HIS A 181 -13.23 -14.16 -9.79
C HIS A 181 -13.22 -13.95 -8.27
N LEU A 182 -12.28 -13.14 -7.80
CA LEU A 182 -12.20 -12.73 -6.40
C LEU A 182 -13.39 -11.82 -6.04
N ARG A 183 -14.15 -12.14 -4.99
CA ARG A 183 -15.39 -11.42 -4.66
C ARG A 183 -15.37 -10.73 -3.31
N VAL A 184 -14.86 -11.41 -2.29
CA VAL A 184 -14.84 -10.91 -0.91
C VAL A 184 -13.58 -11.36 -0.19
N ALA A 185 -13.12 -10.60 0.78
CA ALA A 185 -12.08 -11.03 1.70
C ALA A 185 -12.45 -10.67 3.14
N SER A 186 -12.14 -11.59 4.06
CA SER A 186 -12.08 -11.30 5.49
C SER A 186 -10.66 -10.88 5.84
N GLN A 187 -10.50 -9.78 6.57
CA GLN A 187 -9.19 -9.23 6.87
C GLN A 187 -9.08 -8.81 8.33
N ARG A 188 -7.96 -9.17 8.95
CA ARG A 188 -7.55 -8.71 10.27
C ARG A 188 -6.26 -7.89 10.13
N ILE A 189 -6.25 -6.70 10.70
CA ILE A 189 -5.09 -5.81 10.73
C ILE A 189 -4.62 -5.71 12.18
N GLY A 190 -3.31 -5.77 12.37
CA GLY A 190 -2.66 -5.68 13.68
C GLY A 190 -1.30 -5.01 13.59
N ALA A 191 -0.55 -5.03 14.69
CA ALA A 191 0.81 -4.54 14.73
C ALA A 191 1.65 -5.39 15.69
N ARG A 192 2.93 -5.55 15.38
CA ARG A 192 3.92 -6.21 16.24
C ARG A 192 5.34 -5.77 15.91
N GLY A 193 6.30 -6.13 16.71
CA GLY A 193 7.71 -5.94 16.41
C GLY A 193 8.21 -6.92 15.34
N ALA A 194 9.20 -6.48 14.55
CA ALA A 194 9.88 -7.30 13.57
C ALA A 194 10.68 -8.43 14.24
N SER A 195 10.52 -9.65 13.74
CA SER A 195 11.42 -10.77 14.07
C SER A 195 12.82 -10.52 13.50
N ALA A 196 13.81 -11.30 13.93
CA ALA A 196 15.17 -11.18 13.40
C ALA A 196 15.25 -11.44 11.88
N ALA A 197 14.46 -12.42 11.38
CA ALA A 197 14.40 -12.74 9.95
C ALA A 197 13.75 -11.60 9.15
N GLU A 198 12.61 -11.09 9.61
CA GLU A 198 11.91 -9.97 8.95
C GLU A 198 12.75 -8.69 8.99
N ALA A 199 13.41 -8.42 10.11
CA ALA A 199 14.30 -7.27 10.24
C ALA A 199 15.44 -7.30 9.20
N LYS A 200 16.02 -8.47 8.96
CA LYS A 200 17.06 -8.65 7.94
C LYS A 200 16.51 -8.44 6.53
N LEU A 201 15.33 -9.01 6.21
CA LEU A 201 14.71 -8.89 4.89
C LEU A 201 14.26 -7.45 4.60
N LEU A 202 13.71 -6.77 5.60
CA LEU A 202 13.17 -5.41 5.45
C LEU A 202 14.22 -4.31 5.65
N GLY A 203 15.45 -4.64 6.04
CA GLY A 203 16.48 -3.63 6.31
C GLY A 203 16.22 -2.77 7.54
N VAL A 204 15.45 -3.28 8.52
CA VAL A 204 15.11 -2.57 9.75
C VAL A 204 15.74 -3.22 10.98
N ARG A 205 15.73 -2.54 12.12
CA ARG A 205 16.20 -3.15 13.38
C ARG A 205 15.22 -4.21 13.88
N ARG A 206 15.71 -5.22 14.60
CA ARG A 206 14.87 -6.18 15.32
C ARG A 206 13.92 -5.45 16.28
N GLY A 207 12.64 -5.82 16.28
CA GLY A 207 11.62 -5.17 17.10
C GLY A 207 11.07 -3.87 16.52
N ALA A 208 11.55 -3.41 15.34
CA ALA A 208 10.93 -2.27 14.65
C ALA A 208 9.43 -2.53 14.43
N PRO A 209 8.56 -1.51 14.53
CA PRO A 209 7.12 -1.70 14.37
C PRO A 209 6.77 -2.16 12.96
N LEU A 210 6.01 -3.22 12.86
CA LEU A 210 5.41 -3.71 11.61
C LEU A 210 3.89 -3.62 11.71
N LEU A 211 3.25 -3.15 10.66
CA LEU A 211 1.82 -3.35 10.43
C LEU A 211 1.64 -4.78 9.91
N THR A 212 0.70 -5.53 10.48
CA THR A 212 0.43 -6.90 10.06
C THR A 212 -0.97 -7.02 9.47
N MET A 213 -1.13 -7.90 8.49
CA MET A 213 -2.42 -8.21 7.89
C MET A 213 -2.54 -9.72 7.67
N GLU A 214 -3.61 -10.30 8.19
CA GLU A 214 -4.08 -11.63 7.82
C GLU A 214 -5.34 -11.48 7.00
N ARG A 215 -5.39 -12.10 5.81
CA ARG A 215 -6.50 -12.01 4.89
C ARG A 215 -6.85 -13.38 4.33
N THR A 216 -8.13 -13.75 4.36
CA THR A 216 -8.65 -14.87 3.60
C THR A 216 -9.51 -14.33 2.47
N THR A 217 -9.19 -14.69 1.23
CA THR A 217 -9.88 -14.24 0.02
C THR A 217 -10.73 -15.34 -0.55
N TYR A 218 -11.95 -15.01 -0.98
CA TYR A 218 -12.95 -15.96 -1.46
C TYR A 218 -13.35 -15.64 -2.91
N ASP A 219 -13.70 -16.70 -3.65
CA ASP A 219 -14.26 -16.60 -5.00
C ASP A 219 -15.77 -16.35 -4.99
N GLY A 220 -16.38 -16.31 -6.20
CA GLY A 220 -17.81 -16.10 -6.38
C GLY A 220 -18.71 -17.21 -5.82
N SER A 221 -18.17 -18.39 -5.56
CA SER A 221 -18.88 -19.52 -4.94
C SER A 221 -18.72 -19.56 -3.41
N GLY A 222 -17.94 -18.64 -2.83
CA GLY A 222 -17.65 -18.61 -1.40
C GLY A 222 -16.52 -19.54 -0.96
N ARG A 223 -15.77 -20.15 -1.90
CA ARG A 223 -14.59 -20.96 -1.56
C ARG A 223 -13.40 -20.05 -1.28
N ALA A 224 -12.63 -20.38 -0.23
CA ALA A 224 -11.35 -19.71 0.02
C ALA A 224 -10.33 -20.09 -1.06
N VAL A 225 -9.73 -19.09 -1.68
CA VAL A 225 -8.74 -19.22 -2.77
C VAL A 225 -7.35 -18.76 -2.36
N GLU A 226 -7.23 -18.03 -1.25
CA GLU A 226 -5.95 -17.56 -0.74
C GLU A 226 -6.07 -17.22 0.74
N LEU A 227 -5.05 -17.62 1.49
CA LEU A 227 -4.73 -17.07 2.80
C LEU A 227 -3.44 -16.26 2.67
N GLY A 228 -3.48 -14.98 3.05
CA GLY A 228 -2.32 -14.09 3.10
C GLY A 228 -1.99 -13.68 4.53
N VAL A 229 -0.72 -13.80 4.91
CA VAL A 229 -0.17 -13.29 6.18
C VAL A 229 1.01 -12.39 5.85
N HIS A 230 0.80 -11.10 6.01
CA HIS A 230 1.73 -10.08 5.55
C HIS A 230 2.24 -9.22 6.70
N ALA A 231 3.48 -8.75 6.57
CA ALA A 231 4.11 -7.81 7.50
C ALA A 231 4.73 -6.66 6.70
N TYR A 232 4.33 -5.44 7.02
CA TYR A 232 4.73 -4.21 6.31
C TYR A 232 5.54 -3.31 7.24
N GLN A 233 6.50 -2.58 6.71
CA GLN A 233 7.19 -1.52 7.43
C GLN A 233 6.18 -0.41 7.78
N ALA A 234 5.97 -0.13 9.09
CA ALA A 234 4.98 0.84 9.53
C ALA A 234 5.36 2.30 9.22
N GLU A 235 6.64 2.59 8.97
CA GLU A 235 7.11 3.93 8.62
C GLU A 235 6.77 4.30 7.17
N THR A 236 6.71 3.31 6.26
CA THR A 236 6.55 3.51 4.82
C THR A 236 5.20 3.01 4.29
N TYR A 237 4.43 2.29 5.11
CA TYR A 237 3.14 1.71 4.71
C TYR A 237 2.02 2.11 5.66
N SER A 238 0.85 2.42 5.10
CA SER A 238 -0.40 2.66 5.86
C SER A 238 -1.60 2.08 5.12
N ILE A 239 -2.65 1.76 5.88
CA ILE A 239 -3.95 1.33 5.34
C ILE A 239 -4.94 2.44 5.60
N GLU A 240 -5.58 2.96 4.54
CA GLU A 240 -6.65 3.94 4.65
C GLU A 240 -8.00 3.29 4.35
N MET A 241 -8.99 3.62 5.16
CA MET A 241 -10.38 3.22 4.93
C MET A 241 -11.32 4.41 5.13
N THR A 242 -12.30 4.55 4.24
CA THR A 242 -13.38 5.52 4.41
C THR A 242 -14.53 4.83 5.15
N VAL A 243 -14.88 5.35 6.32
CA VAL A 243 -16.02 4.87 7.10
C VAL A 243 -17.15 5.85 6.93
N VAL A 244 -18.32 5.37 6.49
CA VAL A 244 -19.53 6.19 6.32
C VAL A 244 -20.46 5.87 7.49
N GLY A 245 -20.87 6.91 8.24
CA GLY A 245 -21.90 6.81 9.27
C GLY A 245 -23.29 6.56 8.65
N ARG A 246 -24.16 5.87 9.39
CA ARG A 246 -25.57 5.72 9.07
C ARG A 246 -26.35 6.93 9.54
#